data_e701f73ba6a7d332d55b41567203f681
#
_entry.id   e701f73ba6a7d332d55b41567203f681
#
_cell.length_a   1.000
_cell.length_b   1.000
_cell.length_c   1.000
_cell.angle_alpha   90.00
_cell.angle_beta   90.00
_cell.angle_gamma   90.00
#
_symmetry.space_group_name_H-M   'P 1'
#
loop_
_entity.id
_entity.type
_entity.pdbx_description
1 polymer ?
#
loop_
_entity_poly.entity_id
_entity_poly.type
_entity_poly.pdbx_seq_one_letter_code
_entity_poly.pdbx_strand_id
1 'polypeptide(L)'
;MKLLVNNKYLKPFLAVTALFLFVVSSAFCQIPQRPVPPRLVNDIAAIFSADQVNAMEKKLVDFDDSTSNLIAVVIVPQLYGYDKAQLAYEIGEQWGVGNKETNNGLVILVKPKVGNSKGEVFIA
;
A
#
# COMPACT_ATOMS: atom_id res chain seq x y z
N MET A 1 53.82 -4.47 15.31
CA MET A 1 53.20 -5.77 15.06
C MET A 1 52.44 -5.69 13.73
N LYS A 2 52.95 -6.32 12.70
CA LYS A 2 52.27 -6.34 11.39
C LYS A 2 51.17 -7.38 11.47
N LEU A 3 49.93 -6.95 11.48
CA LEU A 3 48.79 -7.82 11.21
C LEU A 3 48.88 -8.26 9.76
N LEU A 4 49.35 -9.47 9.55
CA LEU A 4 49.26 -10.16 8.25
C LEU A 4 47.78 -10.52 7.99
N VAL A 5 47.02 -9.52 7.58
CA VAL A 5 45.71 -9.78 6.98
C VAL A 5 45.98 -10.41 5.62
N ASN A 6 45.81 -11.70 5.54
CA ASN A 6 46.02 -12.44 4.31
C ASN A 6 44.94 -11.95 3.31
N ASN A 7 45.33 -11.06 2.44
CA ASN A 7 44.49 -10.37 1.45
C ASN A 7 43.69 -11.34 0.55
N LYS A 8 44.10 -12.62 0.57
CA LYS A 8 43.44 -13.70 -0.17
C LYS A 8 42.04 -14.01 0.32
N TYR A 9 41.76 -13.83 1.61
CA TYR A 9 40.45 -14.12 2.23
C TYR A 9 39.62 -12.86 2.46
N LEU A 10 40.22 -11.68 2.44
CA LEU A 10 39.56 -10.41 2.67
C LEU A 10 38.63 -10.03 1.50
N LYS A 11 39.06 -10.29 0.26
CA LYS A 11 38.27 -10.00 -0.94
C LYS A 11 36.96 -10.81 -1.00
N PRO A 12 36.96 -12.16 -0.83
CA PRO A 12 35.71 -12.91 -0.82
C PRO A 12 34.83 -12.59 0.40
N PHE A 13 35.42 -12.27 1.55
CA PHE A 13 34.68 -11.88 2.74
C PHE A 13 33.94 -10.54 2.53
N LEU A 14 34.60 -9.54 1.95
CA LEU A 14 33.98 -8.26 1.59
C LEU A 14 32.89 -8.42 0.52
N ALA A 15 33.09 -9.30 -0.46
CA ALA A 15 32.09 -9.57 -1.49
C ALA A 15 30.83 -10.25 -0.92
N VAL A 16 30.98 -11.20 -0.01
CA VAL A 16 29.85 -11.86 0.68
C VAL A 16 29.11 -10.89 1.58
N THR A 17 29.82 -10.02 2.30
CA THR A 17 29.22 -9.02 3.17
C THR A 17 28.45 -7.98 2.34
N ALA A 18 29.01 -7.53 1.23
CA ALA A 18 28.34 -6.59 0.32
C ALA A 18 27.08 -7.22 -0.33
N LEU A 19 27.15 -8.50 -0.71
CA LEU A 19 26.01 -9.24 -1.24
C LEU A 19 24.92 -9.41 -0.19
N PHE A 20 25.28 -9.67 1.07
CA PHE A 20 24.33 -9.81 2.17
C PHE A 20 23.64 -8.49 2.50
N LEU A 21 24.37 -7.36 2.47
CA LEU A 21 23.80 -6.02 2.66
C LEU A 21 22.84 -5.63 1.52
N PHE A 22 23.09 -6.12 0.29
CA PHE A 22 22.21 -5.82 -0.85
C PHE A 22 20.88 -6.59 -0.79
N VAL A 23 20.87 -7.79 -0.24
CA VAL A 23 19.66 -8.63 -0.09
C VAL A 23 18.72 -8.10 1.01
N VAL A 24 19.25 -7.46 2.05
CA VAL A 24 18.46 -6.93 3.17
C VAL A 24 17.66 -5.68 2.77
N SER A 25 18.07 -4.96 1.74
CA SER A 25 17.41 -3.73 1.31
C SER A 25 16.09 -3.90 0.54
N SER A 26 15.70 -5.13 0.20
CA SER A 26 14.47 -5.38 -0.59
C SER A 26 13.25 -5.82 0.23
N ALA A 27 13.31 -5.83 1.56
CA ALA A 27 12.22 -6.27 2.44
C ALA A 27 11.34 -5.14 2.97
N PHE A 28 11.28 -3.99 2.29
CA PHE A 28 10.31 -2.97 2.64
C PHE A 28 8.93 -3.34 2.10
N CYS A 29 8.01 -3.58 3.02
CA CYS A 29 6.60 -3.72 2.76
C CYS A 29 6.10 -2.40 2.15
N GLN A 30 5.92 -2.37 0.82
CA GLN A 30 5.56 -1.14 0.11
C GLN A 30 4.03 -1.03 0.03
N ILE A 31 3.51 0.00 0.69
CA ILE A 31 2.12 0.41 0.53
C ILE A 31 1.92 0.98 -0.87
N PRO A 32 0.81 0.67 -1.56
CA PRO A 32 0.51 1.25 -2.86
C PRO A 32 0.54 2.77 -2.80
N GLN A 33 1.16 3.40 -3.78
CA GLN A 33 1.19 4.85 -3.86
C GLN A 33 -0.17 5.41 -4.28
N ARG A 34 -0.51 6.58 -3.74
CA ARG A 34 -1.71 7.29 -4.15
C ARG A 34 -1.63 7.65 -5.64
N PRO A 35 -2.66 7.36 -6.44
CA PRO A 35 -2.70 7.75 -7.84
C PRO A 35 -2.63 9.27 -8.03
N VAL A 36 -2.05 9.69 -9.15
CA VAL A 36 -2.02 11.10 -9.57
C VAL A 36 -2.69 11.19 -10.94
N PRO A 37 -3.79 11.93 -11.07
CA PRO A 37 -4.51 12.69 -10.05
C PRO A 37 -5.19 11.82 -8.99
N PRO A 38 -5.44 12.34 -7.77
CA PRO A 38 -6.09 11.57 -6.71
C PRO A 38 -7.52 11.15 -7.11
N ARG A 39 -7.88 9.91 -6.77
CA ARG A 39 -9.22 9.35 -6.98
C ARG A 39 -9.76 8.74 -5.70
N LEU A 40 -11.09 8.71 -5.57
CA LEU A 40 -11.76 8.08 -4.43
C LEU A 40 -11.90 6.56 -4.61
N VAL A 41 -12.05 6.08 -5.85
CA VAL A 41 -12.08 4.65 -6.16
C VAL A 41 -10.77 4.23 -6.82
N ASN A 42 -10.05 3.34 -6.15
CA ASN A 42 -8.72 2.88 -6.55
C ASN A 42 -8.76 1.34 -6.72
N ASP A 43 -9.07 0.87 -7.91
CA ASP A 43 -9.15 -0.55 -8.24
C ASP A 43 -7.79 -1.08 -8.70
N ILE A 44 -6.88 -1.25 -7.76
CA ILE A 44 -5.52 -1.76 -8.02
C ILE A 44 -5.58 -3.24 -8.43
N ALA A 45 -6.54 -3.99 -7.91
CA ALA A 45 -6.75 -5.39 -8.26
C ALA A 45 -7.39 -5.60 -9.64
N ALA A 46 -7.86 -4.52 -10.29
CA ALA A 46 -8.47 -4.52 -11.62
C ALA A 46 -9.64 -5.52 -11.75
N ILE A 47 -10.54 -5.53 -10.76
CA ILE A 47 -11.71 -6.43 -10.75
C ILE A 47 -12.97 -5.78 -11.33
N PHE A 48 -12.98 -4.45 -11.48
CA PHE A 48 -14.10 -3.71 -12.06
C PHE A 48 -13.80 -3.20 -13.47
N SER A 49 -14.83 -2.97 -14.26
CA SER A 49 -14.71 -2.26 -15.53
C SER A 49 -14.48 -0.76 -15.29
N ALA A 50 -13.96 -0.06 -16.29
CA ALA A 50 -13.79 1.39 -16.24
C ALA A 50 -15.10 2.14 -15.95
N ASP A 51 -16.20 1.69 -16.56
CA ASP A 51 -17.54 2.26 -16.35
C ASP A 51 -18.03 2.08 -14.91
N GLN A 52 -17.78 0.91 -14.32
CA GLN A 52 -18.12 0.63 -12.93
C GLN A 52 -17.32 1.51 -11.97
N VAL A 53 -16.01 1.64 -12.20
CA VAL A 53 -15.13 2.51 -11.40
C VAL A 53 -15.59 3.96 -11.50
N ASN A 54 -15.89 4.45 -12.70
CA ASN A 54 -16.34 5.83 -12.92
C ASN A 54 -17.71 6.10 -12.27
N ALA A 55 -18.62 5.12 -12.30
CA ALA A 55 -19.92 5.24 -11.65
C ALA A 55 -19.80 5.31 -10.12
N MET A 56 -18.93 4.49 -9.53
CA MET A 56 -18.63 4.56 -8.09
C MET A 56 -17.94 5.88 -7.71
N GLU A 57 -16.96 6.30 -8.50
CA GLU A 57 -16.24 7.58 -8.31
C GLU A 57 -17.22 8.74 -8.25
N LYS A 58 -18.13 8.83 -9.22
CA LYS A 58 -19.14 9.89 -9.25
C LYS A 58 -20.00 9.89 -7.99
N LYS A 59 -20.47 8.74 -7.54
CA LYS A 59 -21.27 8.64 -6.30
C LYS A 59 -20.51 9.12 -5.07
N LEU A 60 -19.24 8.78 -4.97
CA LEU A 60 -18.43 9.19 -3.82
C LEU A 60 -18.07 10.67 -3.86
N VAL A 61 -17.83 11.23 -5.04
CA VAL A 61 -17.63 12.67 -5.22
C VAL A 61 -18.92 13.43 -4.86
N ASP A 62 -20.07 13.00 -5.36
CA ASP A 62 -21.37 13.62 -5.03
C ASP A 62 -21.66 13.56 -3.51
N PHE A 63 -21.25 12.47 -2.86
CA PHE A 63 -21.39 12.32 -1.41
C PHE A 63 -20.46 13.27 -0.65
N ASP A 64 -19.20 13.40 -1.04
CA ASP A 64 -18.26 14.35 -0.45
C ASP A 64 -18.75 15.79 -0.63
N ASP A 65 -19.18 16.16 -1.83
CA ASP A 65 -19.71 17.49 -2.12
C ASP A 65 -20.94 17.85 -1.27
N SER A 66 -21.78 16.86 -0.96
CA SER A 66 -23.02 17.09 -0.19
C SER A 66 -22.83 17.01 1.32
N THR A 67 -21.85 16.26 1.82
CA THR A 67 -21.68 15.98 3.26
C THR A 67 -20.37 16.48 3.83
N SER A 68 -19.40 16.83 2.99
CA SER A 68 -18.00 17.10 3.37
C SER A 68 -17.31 15.93 4.05
N ASN A 69 -17.75 14.69 3.78
CA ASN A 69 -17.15 13.46 4.28
C ASN A 69 -16.56 12.67 3.11
N LEU A 70 -15.28 12.40 3.18
CA LEU A 70 -14.53 11.74 2.13
C LEU A 70 -14.46 10.23 2.37
N ILE A 71 -14.91 9.45 1.38
CA ILE A 71 -14.79 7.99 1.40
C ILE A 71 -13.84 7.57 0.26
N ALA A 72 -12.75 6.93 0.62
CA ALA A 72 -11.84 6.31 -0.34
C ALA A 72 -12.03 4.80 -0.36
N VAL A 73 -12.22 4.23 -1.54
CA VAL A 73 -12.30 2.78 -1.75
C VAL A 73 -11.00 2.32 -2.39
N VAL A 74 -10.33 1.37 -1.75
CA VAL A 74 -9.05 0.82 -2.21
C VAL A 74 -9.19 -0.70 -2.33
N ILE A 75 -9.06 -1.20 -3.55
CA ILE A 75 -9.19 -2.62 -3.87
C ILE A 75 -7.80 -3.12 -4.25
N VAL A 76 -7.24 -3.98 -3.40
CA VAL A 76 -5.85 -4.46 -3.52
C VAL A 76 -5.80 -5.96 -3.81
N PRO A 77 -4.85 -6.43 -4.64
CA PRO A 77 -4.71 -7.85 -4.94
C PRO A 77 -4.14 -8.65 -3.76
N GLN A 78 -3.45 -7.98 -2.83
CA GLN A 78 -2.80 -8.58 -1.67
C GLN A 78 -2.68 -7.55 -0.54
N LEU A 79 -2.36 -8.03 0.67
CA LEU A 79 -2.22 -7.16 1.85
C LEU A 79 -0.77 -6.68 2.09
N TYR A 80 0.15 -6.96 1.20
CA TYR A 80 1.56 -6.50 1.25
C TYR A 80 2.28 -6.81 2.58
N GLY A 81 1.94 -7.93 3.24
CA GLY A 81 2.50 -8.31 4.53
C GLY A 81 1.89 -7.66 5.76
N TYR A 82 0.92 -6.78 5.58
CA TYR A 82 0.12 -6.19 6.67
C TYR A 82 -1.12 -7.03 6.98
N ASP A 83 -1.70 -6.86 8.17
CA ASP A 83 -3.09 -7.22 8.35
C ASP A 83 -4.01 -6.14 7.71
N LYS A 84 -5.28 -6.48 7.49
CA LYS A 84 -6.22 -5.58 6.79
C LYS A 84 -6.46 -4.25 7.52
N ALA A 85 -6.52 -4.28 8.84
CA ALA A 85 -6.74 -3.09 9.65
C ALA A 85 -5.54 -2.14 9.57
N GLN A 86 -4.35 -2.70 9.72
CA GLN A 86 -3.11 -1.94 9.63
C GLN A 86 -2.91 -1.36 8.23
N LEU A 87 -3.15 -2.14 7.18
CA LEU A 87 -3.03 -1.65 5.80
C LEU A 87 -4.00 -0.52 5.51
N ALA A 88 -5.27 -0.64 5.93
CA ALA A 88 -6.27 0.40 5.73
C ALA A 88 -5.88 1.71 6.46
N TYR A 89 -5.40 1.59 7.69
CA TYR A 89 -4.92 2.74 8.48
C TYR A 89 -3.73 3.43 7.81
N GLU A 90 -2.71 2.66 7.42
CA GLU A 90 -1.52 3.19 6.76
C GLU A 90 -1.83 3.87 5.42
N ILE A 91 -2.74 3.30 4.63
CA ILE A 91 -3.21 3.94 3.39
C ILE A 91 -3.91 5.27 3.72
N GLY A 92 -4.78 5.28 4.70
CA GLY A 92 -5.48 6.50 5.12
C GLY A 92 -4.54 7.63 5.53
N GLU A 93 -3.52 7.30 6.32
CA GLU A 93 -2.50 8.25 6.78
C GLU A 93 -1.58 8.72 5.62
N GLN A 94 -1.03 7.79 4.86
CA GLN A 94 -0.08 8.12 3.79
C GLN A 94 -0.72 8.85 2.61
N TRP A 95 -1.96 8.49 2.29
CA TRP A 95 -2.70 9.15 1.21
C TRP A 95 -3.39 10.45 1.67
N GLY A 96 -3.45 10.69 2.97
CA GLY A 96 -4.10 11.85 3.53
C GLY A 96 -5.61 11.85 3.25
N VAL A 97 -6.26 10.71 3.46
CA VAL A 97 -7.71 10.56 3.26
C VAL A 97 -8.47 11.36 4.32
N GLY A 98 -9.28 12.31 3.85
CA GLY A 98 -10.03 13.22 4.72
C GLY A 98 -9.22 14.42 5.19
N ASN A 99 -9.84 15.22 6.05
CA ASN A 99 -9.24 16.41 6.63
C ASN A 99 -8.73 16.09 8.05
N LYS A 100 -7.46 16.40 8.33
CA LYS A 100 -6.84 16.18 9.66
C LYS A 100 -7.53 16.95 10.79
N GLU A 101 -8.13 18.08 10.48
CA GLU A 101 -8.82 18.90 11.49
C GLU A 101 -10.19 18.35 11.88
N THR A 102 -10.89 17.72 10.94
CA THR A 102 -12.26 17.23 11.13
C THR A 102 -12.38 15.71 11.24
N ASN A 103 -11.30 14.96 10.95
CA ASN A 103 -11.29 13.49 10.90
C ASN A 103 -12.47 12.89 10.11
N ASN A 104 -12.76 13.48 8.96
CA ASN A 104 -13.93 13.16 8.13
C ASN A 104 -13.59 12.23 6.96
N GLY A 105 -12.47 11.53 7.01
CA GLY A 105 -12.03 10.56 6.01
C GLY A 105 -12.31 9.13 6.45
N LEU A 106 -12.75 8.30 5.51
CA LEU A 106 -13.00 6.88 5.70
C LEU A 106 -12.34 6.08 4.57
N VAL A 107 -11.63 5.02 4.92
CA VAL A 107 -11.03 4.10 3.95
C VAL A 107 -11.77 2.78 3.97
N ILE A 108 -12.28 2.36 2.81
CA ILE A 108 -12.83 1.02 2.61
C ILE A 108 -11.78 0.21 1.85
N LEU A 109 -11.14 -0.71 2.56
CA LEU A 109 -10.15 -1.61 1.98
C LEU A 109 -10.81 -2.93 1.60
N VAL A 110 -10.62 -3.34 0.36
CA VAL A 110 -11.14 -4.62 -0.17
C VAL A 110 -9.99 -5.41 -0.76
N LYS A 111 -9.81 -6.63 -0.29
CA LYS A 111 -8.97 -7.63 -0.92
C LYS A 111 -9.87 -8.74 -1.46
N PRO A 112 -10.05 -8.85 -2.77
CA PRO A 112 -10.90 -9.90 -3.35
C PRO A 112 -10.30 -11.29 -3.12
N LYS A 113 -11.15 -12.30 -3.14
CA LYS A 113 -10.73 -13.69 -3.10
C LYS A 113 -9.99 -14.03 -4.40
N VAL A 114 -8.75 -14.47 -4.27
CA VAL A 114 -7.93 -14.94 -5.39
C VAL A 114 -7.45 -16.36 -5.11
N GLY A 115 -7.81 -17.32 -5.97
CA GLY A 115 -7.46 -18.72 -5.78
C GLY A 115 -7.96 -19.27 -4.43
N ASN A 116 -7.04 -19.80 -3.62
CA ASN A 116 -7.34 -20.34 -2.28
C ASN A 116 -7.27 -19.29 -1.16
N SER A 117 -6.92 -18.04 -1.47
CA SER A 117 -6.87 -16.98 -0.47
C SER A 117 -8.26 -16.48 -0.10
N LYS A 118 -8.43 -16.03 1.14
CA LYS A 118 -9.70 -15.42 1.59
C LYS A 118 -9.88 -14.02 1.03
N GLY A 119 -11.13 -13.64 0.73
CA GLY A 119 -11.50 -12.25 0.56
C GLY A 119 -11.55 -11.55 1.92
N GLU A 120 -11.13 -10.29 1.97
CA GLU A 120 -11.13 -9.48 3.20
C GLU A 120 -11.63 -8.07 2.91
N VAL A 121 -12.38 -7.52 3.85
CA VAL A 121 -12.86 -6.13 3.83
C VAL A 121 -12.59 -5.51 5.19
N PHE A 122 -12.15 -4.27 5.20
CA PHE A 122 -11.99 -3.48 6.40
C PHE A 122 -12.38 -2.02 6.15
N ILE A 123 -13.00 -1.41 7.14
CA ILE A 123 -13.39 0.01 7.11
C ILE A 123 -12.65 0.71 8.26
N ALA A 124 -11.84 1.69 7.90
CA ALA A 124 -11.04 2.47 8.84
C ALA A 124 -11.42 3.97 8.80
#